data_0e1b7235f1c14426817d423787dc0883
#
_entry.id   0e1b7235f1c14426817d423787dc0883
#
_cell.length_a   1.000
_cell.length_b   1.000
_cell.length_c   1.000
_cell.angle_alpha   90.00
_cell.angle_beta   90.00
_cell.angle_gamma   90.00
#
_symmetry.space_group_name_H-M   'P 1'
#
loop_
_entity.id
_entity.type
_entity.pdbx_description
1 polymer ?
#
loop_
_entity_poly.entity_id
_entity_poly.type
_entity_poly.pdbx_seq_one_letter_code
_entity_poly.pdbx_strand_id
1 'polypeptide(L)'
;VNAISARHVSKSYDGKVMALKDLDLEVPQGGVFGFLGPNGAGKTTTVKLLTGLLKPTEGECAVFNLSPGKDPREVHRICGVMTESARMYGQLTGMENLIFFGQTAGLKQDDCMQRAGELLKQLDLWDARDKKLSAYSTGMAQRLSLARALVNRPQVLFLDEPTSGLDPESSQSVNELISELAKNVGTTVFLCTHQLRYAQDLCSSYGILNRGKLLASGDFQTLSDDIGCHIKAGFRLPDGDMLDGFNLENGWWQTEVLREDEMPKLLKQVIDDGHSVYEARLIKPTLEEVYFGYVERQEVRE
;
A
#
# COMPACT_ATOMS: atom_id res chain seq x y z
N VAL A 1 -1.79 -14.66 -13.37
CA VAL A 1 -2.04 -15.51 -12.18
C VAL A 1 -2.23 -14.58 -11.00
N ASN A 2 -3.28 -14.79 -10.19
CA ASN A 2 -3.51 -13.99 -8.99
C ASN A 2 -2.73 -14.58 -7.81
N ALA A 3 -2.00 -13.72 -7.09
CA ALA A 3 -1.34 -14.08 -5.85
C ALA A 3 -2.33 -14.18 -4.68
N ILE A 4 -3.36 -13.31 -4.70
CA ILE A 4 -4.41 -13.27 -3.68
C ILE A 4 -5.76 -13.24 -4.38
N SER A 5 -6.72 -14.00 -3.86
CA SER A 5 -8.13 -13.91 -4.24
C SER A 5 -9.02 -14.00 -3.00
N ALA A 6 -10.07 -13.19 -2.98
CA ALA A 6 -11.15 -13.25 -2.02
C ALA A 6 -12.47 -13.19 -2.80
N ARG A 7 -13.43 -14.05 -2.47
CA ARG A 7 -14.73 -14.13 -3.14
C ARG A 7 -15.84 -14.14 -2.10
N HIS A 8 -16.69 -13.12 -2.17
CA HIS A 8 -17.84 -12.92 -1.28
C HIS A 8 -17.48 -13.00 0.21
N VAL A 9 -16.27 -12.48 0.57
CA VAL A 9 -15.74 -12.62 1.92
C VAL A 9 -16.41 -11.64 2.86
N SER A 10 -17.11 -12.19 3.86
CA SER A 10 -17.71 -11.43 4.95
C SER A 10 -17.11 -11.85 6.28
N LYS A 11 -16.97 -10.90 7.21
CA LYS A 11 -16.49 -11.17 8.57
C LYS A 11 -17.25 -10.38 9.62
N SER A 12 -17.85 -11.10 10.54
CA SER A 12 -18.34 -10.57 11.83
C SER A 12 -17.58 -11.21 12.99
N TYR A 13 -17.33 -10.44 14.06
CA TYR A 13 -16.69 -10.93 15.27
C TYR A 13 -17.70 -11.41 16.32
N ASP A 14 -18.85 -10.77 16.37
CA ASP A 14 -19.89 -10.98 17.41
C ASP A 14 -21.30 -11.25 16.83
N GLY A 15 -21.39 -11.40 15.52
CA GLY A 15 -22.65 -11.55 14.79
C GLY A 15 -23.45 -10.25 14.61
N LYS A 16 -22.99 -9.13 15.19
CA LYS A 16 -23.69 -7.82 15.12
C LYS A 16 -22.98 -6.82 14.23
N VAL A 17 -21.66 -6.69 14.39
CA VAL A 17 -20.85 -5.74 13.64
C VAL A 17 -20.09 -6.47 12.55
N MET A 18 -20.34 -6.08 11.29
CA MET A 18 -19.62 -6.60 10.12
C MET A 18 -18.34 -5.82 9.93
N ALA A 19 -17.20 -6.47 10.14
CA ALA A 19 -15.88 -5.90 9.86
C ALA A 19 -15.54 -5.92 8.37
N LEU A 20 -16.08 -6.90 7.62
CA LEU A 20 -16.03 -6.97 6.16
C LEU A 20 -17.39 -7.42 5.64
N LYS A 21 -17.78 -6.87 4.49
CA LYS A 21 -19.09 -7.05 3.87
C LYS A 21 -18.90 -7.38 2.40
N ASP A 22 -19.09 -8.65 2.04
CA ASP A 22 -19.08 -9.12 0.66
C ASP A 22 -17.85 -8.61 -0.14
N LEU A 23 -16.65 -8.89 0.38
CA LEU A 23 -15.40 -8.46 -0.22
C LEU A 23 -15.05 -9.39 -1.38
N ASP A 24 -14.99 -8.82 -2.60
CA ASP A 24 -14.44 -9.45 -3.80
C ASP A 24 -13.13 -8.76 -4.16
N LEU A 25 -12.01 -9.49 -4.11
CA LEU A 25 -10.68 -8.93 -4.34
C LEU A 25 -9.80 -9.90 -5.11
N GLU A 26 -9.15 -9.40 -6.14
CA GLU A 26 -8.10 -10.11 -6.88
C GLU A 26 -6.83 -9.27 -6.91
N VAL A 27 -5.71 -9.85 -6.49
CA VAL A 27 -4.40 -9.19 -6.52
C VAL A 27 -3.48 -9.99 -7.43
N PRO A 28 -3.00 -9.41 -8.52
CA PRO A 28 -2.08 -10.10 -9.44
C PRO A 28 -0.76 -10.39 -8.75
N GLN A 29 -0.06 -11.41 -9.26
CA GLN A 29 1.28 -11.76 -8.81
C GLN A 29 2.29 -10.67 -9.20
N GLY A 30 3.19 -10.37 -8.28
CA GLY A 30 4.22 -9.34 -8.43
C GLY A 30 3.69 -7.92 -8.19
N GLY A 31 4.62 -6.98 -8.02
CA GLY A 31 4.27 -5.57 -7.76
C GLY A 31 3.80 -5.29 -6.33
N VAL A 32 3.44 -4.05 -6.11
CA VAL A 32 2.92 -3.56 -4.81
C VAL A 32 1.45 -3.18 -4.97
N PHE A 33 0.59 -3.87 -4.23
CA PHE A 33 -0.84 -3.59 -4.16
C PHE A 33 -1.14 -2.78 -2.90
N GLY A 34 -1.67 -1.58 -3.06
CA GLY A 34 -2.08 -0.70 -1.97
C GLY A 34 -3.51 -0.97 -1.52
N PHE A 35 -3.72 -1.45 -0.30
CA PHE A 35 -5.04 -1.65 0.28
C PHE A 35 -5.36 -0.48 1.20
N LEU A 36 -6.12 0.46 0.66
CA LEU A 36 -6.31 1.81 1.19
C LEU A 36 -7.59 1.93 1.98
N GLY A 37 -7.56 2.70 3.05
CA GLY A 37 -8.78 2.98 3.83
C GLY A 37 -8.45 3.54 5.21
N PRO A 38 -9.44 4.16 5.88
CA PRO A 38 -9.25 4.72 7.22
C PRO A 38 -9.03 3.63 8.27
N ASN A 39 -8.66 4.04 9.47
CA ASN A 39 -8.58 3.12 10.60
C ASN A 39 -9.97 2.52 10.88
N GLY A 40 -10.01 1.21 11.12
CA GLY A 40 -11.28 0.50 11.30
C GLY A 40 -12.00 0.10 10.02
N ALA A 41 -11.49 0.44 8.82
CA ALA A 41 -12.14 0.05 7.55
C ALA A 41 -12.18 -1.47 7.30
N GLY A 42 -11.34 -2.27 7.98
CA GLY A 42 -11.28 -3.73 7.80
C GLY A 42 -9.94 -4.24 7.25
N LYS A 43 -8.94 -3.38 7.01
CA LYS A 43 -7.63 -3.74 6.42
C LYS A 43 -6.94 -4.87 7.19
N THR A 44 -6.71 -4.68 8.47
CA THR A 44 -6.07 -5.71 9.33
C THR A 44 -6.91 -6.99 9.45
N THR A 45 -8.24 -6.89 9.39
CA THR A 45 -9.13 -8.05 9.35
C THR A 45 -8.91 -8.85 8.06
N THR A 46 -8.79 -8.18 6.92
CA THR A 46 -8.50 -8.80 5.63
C THR A 46 -7.16 -9.55 5.66
N VAL A 47 -6.10 -8.92 6.17
CA VAL A 47 -4.79 -9.59 6.34
C VAL A 47 -4.89 -10.84 7.22
N LYS A 48 -5.62 -10.77 8.34
CA LYS A 48 -5.81 -11.92 9.23
C LYS A 48 -6.59 -13.07 8.57
N LEU A 49 -7.53 -12.78 7.69
CA LEU A 49 -8.25 -13.80 6.91
C LEU A 49 -7.34 -14.43 5.85
N LEU A 50 -6.59 -13.61 5.09
CA LEU A 50 -5.65 -14.06 4.06
C LEU A 50 -4.47 -14.87 4.64
N THR A 51 -4.12 -14.64 5.89
CA THR A 51 -3.07 -15.39 6.58
C THR A 51 -3.60 -16.58 7.39
N GLY A 52 -4.92 -16.81 7.42
CA GLY A 52 -5.53 -17.93 8.17
C GLY A 52 -5.57 -17.75 9.69
N LEU A 53 -5.22 -16.55 10.19
CA LEU A 53 -5.36 -16.19 11.62
C LEU A 53 -6.83 -16.03 12.03
N LEU A 54 -7.68 -15.72 11.04
CA LEU A 54 -9.14 -15.69 11.19
C LEU A 54 -9.80 -16.54 10.11
N LYS A 55 -10.98 -17.06 10.40
CA LYS A 55 -11.86 -17.69 9.41
C LYS A 55 -12.92 -16.66 8.95
N PRO A 56 -13.25 -16.61 7.67
CA PRO A 56 -14.37 -15.80 7.21
C PRO A 56 -15.69 -16.32 7.82
N THR A 57 -16.67 -15.44 7.97
CA THR A 57 -18.05 -15.82 8.32
C THR A 57 -18.74 -16.40 7.10
N GLU A 58 -18.49 -15.80 5.93
CA GLU A 58 -18.98 -16.22 4.61
C GLU A 58 -17.90 -16.02 3.57
N GLY A 59 -18.02 -16.74 2.44
CA GLY A 59 -17.08 -16.64 1.33
C GLY A 59 -15.77 -17.41 1.57
N GLU A 60 -14.85 -17.22 0.64
CA GLU A 60 -13.56 -17.92 0.66
C GLU A 60 -12.43 -17.00 0.20
N CYS A 61 -11.22 -17.27 0.66
CA CYS A 61 -10.01 -16.60 0.20
C CYS A 61 -8.90 -17.61 -0.07
N ALA A 62 -7.99 -17.23 -0.98
CA ALA A 62 -6.82 -18.03 -1.31
C ALA A 62 -5.58 -17.13 -1.49
N VAL A 63 -4.42 -17.69 -1.21
CA VAL A 63 -3.09 -17.12 -1.48
C VAL A 63 -2.32 -18.14 -2.29
N PHE A 64 -1.97 -17.81 -3.55
CA PHE A 64 -1.41 -18.74 -4.54
C PHE A 64 -2.16 -20.07 -4.62
N ASN A 65 -3.50 -20.01 -4.69
CA ASN A 65 -4.43 -21.15 -4.70
C ASN A 65 -4.44 -22.00 -3.40
N LEU A 66 -3.67 -21.63 -2.36
CA LEU A 66 -3.75 -22.25 -1.05
C LEU A 66 -4.89 -21.60 -0.24
N SER A 67 -5.72 -22.43 0.39
CA SER A 67 -6.79 -21.94 1.26
C SER A 67 -6.25 -21.68 2.68
N PRO A 68 -6.24 -20.42 3.17
CA PRO A 68 -5.76 -20.11 4.51
C PRO A 68 -6.52 -20.84 5.61
N GLY A 69 -7.78 -21.15 5.37
CA GLY A 69 -8.63 -21.88 6.31
C GLY A 69 -8.37 -23.40 6.38
N LYS A 70 -7.83 -23.99 5.30
CA LYS A 70 -7.53 -25.43 5.19
C LYS A 70 -6.04 -25.72 5.37
N ASP A 71 -5.19 -24.88 4.76
CA ASP A 71 -3.75 -25.09 4.65
C ASP A 71 -2.93 -23.95 5.30
N PRO A 72 -3.22 -23.54 6.56
CA PRO A 72 -2.60 -22.34 7.15
C PRO A 72 -1.08 -22.45 7.25
N ARG A 73 -0.53 -23.66 7.46
CA ARG A 73 0.93 -23.86 7.51
C ARG A 73 1.62 -23.58 6.18
N GLU A 74 1.04 -24.03 5.08
CA GLU A 74 1.58 -23.81 3.74
C GLU A 74 1.47 -22.33 3.35
N VAL A 75 0.35 -21.67 3.71
CA VAL A 75 0.20 -20.22 3.54
C VAL A 75 1.28 -19.47 4.35
N HIS A 76 1.52 -19.85 5.61
CA HIS A 76 2.55 -19.20 6.43
C HIS A 76 3.98 -19.40 5.88
N ARG A 77 4.26 -20.50 5.17
CA ARG A 77 5.58 -20.72 4.54
C ARG A 77 5.87 -19.76 3.40
N ILE A 78 4.83 -19.36 2.67
CA ILE A 78 4.96 -18.48 1.50
C ILE A 78 4.65 -17.02 1.82
N CYS A 79 4.20 -16.72 3.03
CA CYS A 79 3.83 -15.38 3.46
C CYS A 79 4.80 -14.82 4.50
N GLY A 80 5.12 -13.53 4.35
CA GLY A 80 5.69 -12.70 5.41
C GLY A 80 4.63 -11.72 5.91
N VAL A 81 4.59 -11.46 7.21
CA VAL A 81 3.59 -10.56 7.79
C VAL A 81 4.26 -9.58 8.75
N MET A 82 4.10 -8.32 8.47
CA MET A 82 4.44 -7.21 9.35
C MET A 82 3.16 -6.50 9.75
N THR A 83 2.82 -6.57 11.04
CA THR A 83 1.67 -5.86 11.61
C THR A 83 2.13 -4.61 12.34
N GLU A 84 1.29 -3.60 12.45
CA GLU A 84 1.56 -2.35 13.16
C GLU A 84 2.13 -2.57 14.59
N SER A 85 1.67 -3.61 15.28
CA SER A 85 2.12 -3.98 16.62
C SER A 85 2.91 -5.29 16.63
N ALA A 86 3.91 -5.41 15.77
CA ALA A 86 4.72 -6.63 15.68
C ALA A 86 5.48 -6.89 16.99
N ARG A 87 4.90 -7.72 17.85
CA ARG A 87 5.55 -8.11 19.10
C ARG A 87 6.67 -9.11 18.81
N MET A 88 7.89 -8.65 19.03
CA MET A 88 9.09 -9.49 19.08
C MET A 88 9.57 -9.59 20.53
N TYR A 89 10.55 -10.44 20.78
CA TYR A 89 11.02 -10.70 22.14
C TYR A 89 12.01 -9.63 22.59
N GLY A 90 11.59 -8.74 23.48
CA GLY A 90 12.41 -7.61 23.98
C GLY A 90 13.69 -8.02 24.70
N GLN A 91 13.72 -9.24 25.28
CA GLN A 91 14.89 -9.78 25.97
C GLN A 91 15.93 -10.40 25.04
N LEU A 92 15.53 -10.75 23.82
CA LEU A 92 16.42 -11.25 22.79
C LEU A 92 17.08 -10.09 22.04
N THR A 93 18.25 -10.33 21.49
CA THR A 93 18.94 -9.41 20.58
C THR A 93 18.25 -9.36 19.22
N GLY A 94 18.63 -8.41 18.35
CA GLY A 94 18.13 -8.36 16.97
C GLY A 94 18.44 -9.64 16.23
N MET A 95 19.66 -10.16 16.33
CA MET A 95 20.09 -11.41 15.72
C MET A 95 19.30 -12.61 16.23
N GLU A 96 19.17 -12.76 17.54
CA GLU A 96 18.44 -13.86 18.19
C GLU A 96 16.96 -13.88 17.81
N ASN A 97 16.32 -12.70 17.72
CA ASN A 97 14.94 -12.58 17.24
C ASN A 97 14.80 -13.17 15.82
N LEU A 98 15.65 -12.74 14.88
CA LEU A 98 15.55 -13.22 13.50
C LEU A 98 15.84 -14.73 13.37
N ILE A 99 16.83 -15.25 14.10
CA ILE A 99 17.11 -16.69 14.14
C ILE A 99 15.91 -17.47 14.69
N PHE A 100 15.31 -17.00 15.79
CA PHE A 100 14.14 -17.63 16.40
C PHE A 100 12.97 -17.70 15.41
N PHE A 101 12.65 -16.59 14.76
CA PHE A 101 11.54 -16.58 13.78
C PHE A 101 11.86 -17.38 12.53
N GLY A 102 13.11 -17.39 12.06
CA GLY A 102 13.55 -18.24 10.94
C GLY A 102 13.40 -19.72 11.24
N GLN A 103 13.81 -20.15 12.43
CA GLN A 103 13.62 -21.55 12.88
C GLN A 103 12.13 -21.91 13.03
N THR A 104 11.31 -21.00 13.56
CA THR A 104 9.86 -21.18 13.64
C THR A 104 9.21 -21.33 12.26
N ALA A 105 9.74 -20.64 11.24
CA ALA A 105 9.33 -20.78 9.85
C ALA A 105 9.88 -22.07 9.17
N GLY A 106 10.72 -22.85 9.87
CA GLY A 106 11.24 -24.14 9.40
C GLY A 106 12.62 -24.07 8.71
N LEU A 107 13.32 -22.94 8.78
CA LEU A 107 14.69 -22.84 8.29
C LEU A 107 15.69 -23.56 9.21
N LYS A 108 16.76 -24.10 8.65
CA LYS A 108 17.87 -24.66 9.41
C LYS A 108 18.66 -23.54 10.10
N GLN A 109 19.37 -23.86 11.18
CA GLN A 109 20.08 -22.86 11.99
C GLN A 109 21.10 -22.06 11.18
N ASP A 110 21.91 -22.71 10.33
CA ASP A 110 22.94 -22.04 9.52
C ASP A 110 22.30 -21.09 8.50
N ASP A 111 21.19 -21.53 7.86
CA ASP A 111 20.42 -20.69 6.93
C ASP A 111 19.80 -19.48 7.65
N CYS A 112 19.31 -19.66 8.90
CA CYS A 112 18.80 -18.58 9.73
C CYS A 112 19.88 -17.56 10.05
N MET A 113 21.07 -18.00 10.45
CA MET A 113 22.18 -17.10 10.80
C MET A 113 22.63 -16.28 9.61
N GLN A 114 22.80 -16.94 8.45
CA GLN A 114 23.17 -16.27 7.21
C GLN A 114 22.09 -15.23 6.82
N ARG A 115 20.84 -15.67 6.76
CA ARG A 115 19.73 -14.81 6.35
C ARG A 115 19.49 -13.64 7.30
N ALA A 116 19.58 -13.86 8.60
CA ALA A 116 19.49 -12.81 9.61
C ALA A 116 20.62 -11.77 9.41
N GLY A 117 21.85 -12.22 9.16
CA GLY A 117 22.97 -11.33 8.88
C GLY A 117 22.78 -10.48 7.61
N GLU A 118 22.27 -11.08 6.52
CA GLU A 118 21.92 -10.37 5.29
C GLU A 118 20.88 -9.26 5.55
N LEU A 119 19.78 -9.60 6.22
CA LEU A 119 18.67 -8.69 6.49
C LEU A 119 19.07 -7.55 7.45
N LEU A 120 19.87 -7.86 8.48
CA LEU A 120 20.36 -6.85 9.41
C LEU A 120 21.28 -5.83 8.73
N LYS A 121 22.08 -6.26 7.74
CA LYS A 121 22.89 -5.36 6.92
C LYS A 121 22.02 -4.52 5.98
N GLN A 122 21.11 -5.16 5.28
CA GLN A 122 20.22 -4.51 4.30
C GLN A 122 19.32 -3.44 4.94
N LEU A 123 19.00 -3.59 6.24
CA LEU A 123 18.12 -2.69 7.00
C LEU A 123 18.88 -1.78 8.00
N ASP A 124 20.19 -1.64 7.84
CA ASP A 124 21.05 -0.79 8.70
C ASP A 124 20.93 -1.09 10.19
N LEU A 125 20.82 -2.37 10.53
CA LEU A 125 20.72 -2.86 11.92
C LEU A 125 21.95 -3.68 12.34
N TRP A 126 22.96 -3.83 11.46
CA TRP A 126 24.11 -4.70 11.71
C TRP A 126 24.87 -4.32 12.98
N ASP A 127 25.14 -3.03 13.22
CA ASP A 127 25.89 -2.57 14.38
C ASP A 127 25.11 -2.69 15.70
N ALA A 128 23.79 -2.85 15.59
CA ALA A 128 22.91 -3.05 16.73
C ALA A 128 22.49 -4.52 16.93
N ARG A 129 22.95 -5.45 16.10
CA ARG A 129 22.51 -6.85 16.07
C ARG A 129 22.57 -7.59 17.39
N ASP A 130 23.58 -7.24 18.22
CA ASP A 130 23.85 -7.86 19.53
C ASP A 130 23.20 -7.09 20.70
N LYS A 131 22.54 -5.96 20.44
CA LYS A 131 21.77 -5.23 21.45
C LYS A 131 20.40 -5.90 21.62
N LYS A 132 19.90 -5.92 22.85
CA LYS A 132 18.53 -6.38 23.14
C LYS A 132 17.52 -5.49 22.43
N LEU A 133 16.44 -6.08 21.93
CA LEU A 133 15.37 -5.35 21.25
C LEU A 133 14.74 -4.27 22.15
N SER A 134 14.69 -4.48 23.46
CA SER A 134 14.22 -3.47 24.42
C SER A 134 15.06 -2.17 24.44
N ALA A 135 16.25 -2.18 23.85
CA ALA A 135 17.13 -1.02 23.70
C ALA A 135 17.09 -0.40 22.29
N TYR A 136 16.24 -0.93 21.39
CA TYR A 136 16.07 -0.38 20.06
C TYR A 136 15.18 0.87 20.09
N SER A 137 15.47 1.83 19.22
CA SER A 137 14.51 2.90 18.91
C SER A 137 13.26 2.35 18.19
N THR A 138 12.19 3.12 18.16
CA THR A 138 10.97 2.74 17.43
C THR A 138 11.29 2.39 15.97
N GLY A 139 12.10 3.22 15.28
CA GLY A 139 12.49 2.98 13.90
C GLY A 139 13.35 1.71 13.72
N MET A 140 14.28 1.45 14.65
CA MET A 140 15.06 0.20 14.63
C MET A 140 14.17 -1.03 14.83
N ALA A 141 13.21 -0.97 15.76
CA ALA A 141 12.28 -2.04 16.02
C ALA A 141 11.36 -2.31 14.80
N GLN A 142 10.92 -1.24 14.12
CA GLN A 142 10.11 -1.31 12.90
C GLN A 142 10.89 -1.99 11.76
N ARG A 143 12.14 -1.57 11.52
CA ARG A 143 13.02 -2.21 10.52
C ARG A 143 13.32 -3.68 10.86
N LEU A 144 13.51 -4.02 12.14
CA LEU A 144 13.66 -5.42 12.55
C LEU A 144 12.36 -6.22 12.36
N SER A 145 11.21 -5.61 12.52
CA SER A 145 9.91 -6.25 12.22
C SER A 145 9.77 -6.58 10.73
N LEU A 146 10.22 -5.69 9.86
CA LEU A 146 10.29 -5.96 8.43
C LEU A 146 11.29 -7.09 8.12
N ALA A 147 12.49 -7.08 8.73
CA ALA A 147 13.45 -8.17 8.60
C ALA A 147 12.83 -9.52 9.00
N ARG A 148 12.10 -9.55 10.10
CA ARG A 148 11.36 -10.76 10.55
C ARG A 148 10.38 -11.24 9.49
N ALA A 149 9.60 -10.35 8.88
CA ALA A 149 8.64 -10.71 7.83
C ALA A 149 9.32 -11.26 6.56
N LEU A 150 10.60 -10.92 6.34
CA LEU A 150 11.39 -11.33 5.18
C LEU A 150 12.26 -12.57 5.40
N VAL A 151 12.35 -13.08 6.63
CA VAL A 151 13.31 -14.13 6.99
C VAL A 151 13.12 -15.42 6.20
N ASN A 152 11.88 -15.80 5.91
CA ASN A 152 11.50 -17.01 5.17
C ASN A 152 11.43 -16.82 3.64
N ARG A 153 11.93 -15.68 3.11
CA ARG A 153 11.87 -15.35 1.66
C ARG A 153 10.45 -15.50 1.10
N PRO A 154 9.49 -14.72 1.56
CA PRO A 154 8.09 -14.90 1.22
C PRO A 154 7.80 -14.59 -0.25
N GLN A 155 6.80 -15.30 -0.82
CA GLN A 155 6.22 -14.98 -2.13
C GLN A 155 5.19 -13.84 -2.02
N VAL A 156 4.50 -13.74 -0.85
CA VAL A 156 3.60 -12.63 -0.52
C VAL A 156 4.06 -11.99 0.79
N LEU A 157 4.18 -10.67 0.76
CA LEU A 157 4.54 -9.86 1.92
C LEU A 157 3.36 -8.95 2.30
N PHE A 158 2.75 -9.21 3.44
CA PHE A 158 1.71 -8.37 4.02
C PHE A 158 2.36 -7.33 4.94
N LEU A 159 2.13 -6.06 4.64
CA LEU A 159 2.65 -4.92 5.41
C LEU A 159 1.49 -4.07 5.92
N ASP A 160 1.42 -3.85 7.22
CA ASP A 160 0.41 -2.98 7.84
C ASP A 160 1.15 -1.76 8.42
N GLU A 161 1.00 -0.60 7.75
CA GLU A 161 1.64 0.68 8.08
C GLU A 161 3.18 0.58 8.28
N PRO A 162 3.95 0.09 7.29
CA PRO A 162 5.36 -0.27 7.50
C PRO A 162 6.28 0.91 7.81
N THR A 163 5.89 2.13 7.45
CA THR A 163 6.67 3.36 7.68
C THR A 163 6.16 4.20 8.84
N SER A 164 5.14 3.71 9.57
CA SER A 164 4.59 4.42 10.73
C SER A 164 5.65 4.61 11.82
N GLY A 165 5.84 5.87 12.26
CA GLY A 165 6.81 6.22 13.28
C GLY A 165 8.28 6.21 12.85
N LEU A 166 8.56 6.09 11.55
CA LEU A 166 9.89 6.28 10.99
C LEU A 166 10.15 7.75 10.63
N ASP A 167 11.41 8.15 10.71
CA ASP A 167 11.88 9.39 10.10
C ASP A 167 11.90 9.28 8.56
N PRO A 168 11.99 10.41 7.83
CA PRO A 168 11.92 10.41 6.38
C PRO A 168 13.00 9.53 5.69
N GLU A 169 14.22 9.51 6.19
CA GLU A 169 15.34 8.76 5.63
C GLU A 169 15.10 7.24 5.80
N SER A 170 14.72 6.82 7.02
CA SER A 170 14.34 5.43 7.31
C SER A 170 13.14 4.97 6.50
N SER A 171 12.14 5.85 6.30
CA SER A 171 10.97 5.56 5.47
C SER A 171 11.36 5.34 4.02
N GLN A 172 12.25 6.17 3.46
CA GLN A 172 12.74 6.03 2.10
C GLN A 172 13.48 4.70 1.91
N SER A 173 14.38 4.33 2.82
CA SER A 173 15.11 3.06 2.76
C SER A 173 14.17 1.85 2.78
N VAL A 174 13.10 1.88 3.59
CA VAL A 174 12.07 0.83 3.61
C VAL A 174 11.32 0.76 2.27
N ASN A 175 11.00 1.91 1.67
CA ASN A 175 10.30 1.97 0.38
C ASN A 175 11.14 1.42 -0.78
N GLU A 176 12.42 1.76 -0.79
CA GLU A 176 13.38 1.24 -1.77
C GLU A 176 13.47 -0.28 -1.68
N LEU A 177 13.57 -0.83 -0.46
CA LEU A 177 13.56 -2.27 -0.24
C LEU A 177 12.25 -2.94 -0.71
N ILE A 178 11.09 -2.37 -0.39
CA ILE A 178 9.79 -2.89 -0.84
C ILE A 178 9.71 -2.90 -2.37
N SER A 179 10.15 -1.81 -3.02
CA SER A 179 10.20 -1.68 -4.48
C SER A 179 11.14 -2.71 -5.10
N GLU A 180 12.32 -2.93 -4.51
CA GLU A 180 13.29 -3.91 -4.96
C GLU A 180 12.74 -5.35 -4.87
N LEU A 181 12.12 -5.70 -3.75
CA LEU A 181 11.49 -7.00 -3.55
C LEU A 181 10.40 -7.29 -4.59
N ALA A 182 9.57 -6.29 -4.88
CA ALA A 182 8.50 -6.44 -5.86
C ALA A 182 9.05 -6.55 -7.30
N LYS A 183 10.01 -5.70 -7.70
CA LYS A 183 10.52 -5.61 -9.07
C LYS A 183 11.54 -6.70 -9.40
N ASN A 184 12.52 -6.94 -8.51
CA ASN A 184 13.68 -7.76 -8.81
C ASN A 184 13.53 -9.21 -8.32
N VAL A 185 12.76 -9.42 -7.23
CA VAL A 185 12.54 -10.77 -6.66
C VAL A 185 11.19 -11.33 -7.08
N GLY A 186 10.26 -10.50 -7.53
CA GLY A 186 8.91 -10.91 -7.93
C GLY A 186 7.99 -11.19 -6.74
N THR A 187 8.34 -10.72 -5.54
CA THR A 187 7.48 -10.81 -4.36
C THR A 187 6.23 -9.95 -4.56
N THR A 188 5.07 -10.52 -4.29
CA THR A 188 3.83 -9.73 -4.24
C THR A 188 3.74 -9.01 -2.90
N VAL A 189 3.63 -7.70 -2.89
CA VAL A 189 3.48 -6.92 -1.67
C VAL A 189 2.05 -6.44 -1.53
N PHE A 190 1.41 -6.78 -0.40
CA PHE A 190 0.09 -6.30 -0.01
C PHE A 190 0.26 -5.27 1.10
N LEU A 191 0.15 -4.00 0.74
CA LEU A 191 0.42 -2.86 1.61
C LEU A 191 -0.88 -2.27 2.14
N CYS A 192 -1.15 -2.40 3.43
CA CYS A 192 -2.24 -1.71 4.11
C CYS A 192 -1.75 -0.35 4.59
N THR A 193 -2.38 0.73 4.15
CA THR A 193 -2.07 2.08 4.62
C THR A 193 -3.26 3.02 4.50
N HIS A 194 -3.24 4.09 5.28
CA HIS A 194 -4.13 5.24 5.14
C HIS A 194 -3.40 6.46 4.54
N GLN A 195 -2.09 6.35 4.29
CA GLN A 195 -1.25 7.43 3.74
C GLN A 195 -1.29 7.36 2.21
N LEU A 196 -2.19 8.13 1.59
CA LEU A 196 -2.48 8.03 0.16
C LEU A 196 -1.31 8.46 -0.72
N ARG A 197 -0.60 9.55 -0.37
CA ARG A 197 0.60 9.99 -1.11
C ARG A 197 1.69 8.93 -1.12
N TYR A 198 1.94 8.33 0.04
CA TYR A 198 2.88 7.23 0.16
C TYR A 198 2.51 6.04 -0.74
N ALA A 199 1.23 5.67 -0.74
CA ALA A 199 0.74 4.59 -1.60
C ALA A 199 0.87 4.94 -3.09
N GLN A 200 0.63 6.20 -3.48
CA GLN A 200 0.75 6.65 -4.87
C GLN A 200 2.16 6.50 -5.43
N ASP A 201 3.18 6.76 -4.62
CA ASP A 201 4.58 6.67 -5.03
C ASP A 201 5.08 5.21 -5.12
N LEU A 202 4.48 4.29 -4.36
CA LEU A 202 4.99 2.93 -4.19
C LEU A 202 4.17 1.86 -4.91
N CYS A 203 2.84 2.01 -4.96
CA CYS A 203 1.94 0.97 -5.42
C CYS A 203 1.66 1.04 -6.93
N SER A 204 1.52 -0.12 -7.55
CA SER A 204 1.14 -0.25 -8.96
C SER A 204 -0.37 -0.46 -9.17
N SER A 205 -1.06 -0.89 -8.13
CA SER A 205 -2.51 -1.10 -8.13
C SER A 205 -3.08 -0.94 -6.72
N TYR A 206 -4.38 -0.74 -6.63
CA TYR A 206 -5.04 -0.30 -5.40
C TYR A 206 -6.34 -1.03 -5.16
N GLY A 207 -6.73 -1.15 -3.88
CA GLY A 207 -8.07 -1.48 -3.43
C GLY A 207 -8.52 -0.45 -2.42
N ILE A 208 -9.64 0.21 -2.64
CA ILE A 208 -10.20 1.24 -1.78
C ILE A 208 -11.25 0.62 -0.88
N LEU A 209 -10.95 0.54 0.41
CA LEU A 209 -11.81 -0.06 1.43
C LEU A 209 -12.41 1.02 2.33
N ASN A 210 -13.73 1.02 2.48
CA ASN A 210 -14.42 1.89 3.43
C ASN A 210 -15.54 1.16 4.15
N ARG A 211 -15.63 1.28 5.48
CA ARG A 211 -16.67 0.68 6.33
C ARG A 211 -16.91 -0.81 6.05
N GLY A 212 -15.84 -1.56 5.79
CA GLY A 212 -15.87 -2.99 5.51
C GLY A 212 -16.29 -3.37 4.08
N LYS A 213 -16.49 -2.42 3.18
CA LYS A 213 -16.80 -2.65 1.77
C LYS A 213 -15.62 -2.24 0.89
N LEU A 214 -15.27 -3.06 -0.09
CA LEU A 214 -14.38 -2.68 -1.18
C LEU A 214 -15.18 -1.82 -2.17
N LEU A 215 -14.78 -0.56 -2.32
CA LEU A 215 -15.46 0.40 -3.20
C LEU A 215 -15.00 0.23 -4.65
N ALA A 216 -13.69 0.01 -4.83
CA ALA A 216 -13.07 -0.19 -6.13
C ALA A 216 -11.72 -0.90 -5.98
N SER A 217 -11.27 -1.54 -7.07
CA SER A 217 -9.92 -2.12 -7.18
C SER A 217 -9.44 -2.03 -8.63
N GLY A 218 -8.18 -1.64 -8.82
CA GLY A 218 -7.56 -1.49 -10.14
C GLY A 218 -6.24 -0.75 -10.09
N ASP A 219 -5.67 -0.47 -11.26
CA ASP A 219 -4.56 0.48 -11.38
C ASP A 219 -5.06 1.93 -11.25
N PHE A 220 -4.11 2.86 -11.11
CA PHE A 220 -4.44 4.27 -10.89
C PHE A 220 -5.28 4.85 -12.03
N GLN A 221 -4.94 4.54 -13.29
CA GLN A 221 -5.63 5.09 -14.44
C GLN A 221 -7.09 4.62 -14.50
N THR A 222 -7.31 3.31 -14.33
CA THR A 222 -8.67 2.72 -14.29
C THR A 222 -9.53 3.36 -13.20
N LEU A 223 -8.97 3.54 -11.99
CA LEU A 223 -9.70 4.13 -10.88
C LEU A 223 -9.98 5.62 -11.09
N SER A 224 -9.04 6.35 -11.67
CA SER A 224 -9.15 7.77 -11.98
C SER A 224 -10.23 8.03 -13.04
N ASP A 225 -10.23 7.22 -14.10
CA ASP A 225 -11.21 7.33 -15.19
C ASP A 225 -12.64 7.01 -14.72
N ASP A 226 -12.82 5.98 -13.87
CA ASP A 226 -14.14 5.62 -13.34
C ASP A 226 -14.77 6.73 -12.47
N ILE A 227 -13.94 7.50 -11.77
CA ILE A 227 -14.39 8.63 -10.94
C ILE A 227 -14.49 9.94 -11.74
N GLY A 228 -13.93 9.99 -12.95
CA GLY A 228 -13.88 11.21 -13.76
C GLY A 228 -12.80 12.20 -13.30
N CYS A 229 -11.74 11.70 -12.66
CA CYS A 229 -10.57 12.51 -12.32
C CYS A 229 -9.61 12.52 -13.51
N HIS A 230 -9.66 13.57 -14.32
CA HIS A 230 -8.85 13.69 -15.53
C HIS A 230 -7.68 14.65 -15.33
N ILE A 231 -6.70 14.57 -16.25
CA ILE A 231 -5.60 15.52 -16.31
C ILE A 231 -6.19 16.89 -16.64
N LYS A 232 -5.70 17.95 -15.98
CA LYS A 232 -6.07 19.32 -16.28
C LYS A 232 -4.87 20.11 -16.82
N ALA A 233 -5.10 20.97 -17.78
CA ALA A 233 -4.19 22.02 -18.15
C ALA A 233 -4.42 23.23 -17.24
N GLY A 234 -3.37 23.69 -16.57
CA GLY A 234 -3.44 24.81 -15.65
C GLY A 234 -2.56 25.98 -16.11
N PHE A 235 -3.08 27.19 -16.06
CA PHE A 235 -2.41 28.44 -16.42
C PHE A 235 -2.47 29.43 -15.27
N ARG A 236 -1.36 30.08 -14.98
CA ARG A 236 -1.32 31.20 -14.04
C ARG A 236 -1.09 32.49 -14.82
N LEU A 237 -2.02 33.43 -14.69
CA LEU A 237 -2.06 34.69 -15.41
C LEU A 237 -1.84 35.85 -14.44
N PRO A 238 -1.61 37.09 -14.96
CA PRO A 238 -1.68 38.32 -14.17
C PRO A 238 -3.00 38.49 -13.46
N ASP A 239 -2.99 39.20 -12.31
CA ASP A 239 -4.20 39.52 -11.56
C ASP A 239 -5.18 40.35 -12.43
N GLY A 240 -6.42 39.88 -12.50
CA GLY A 240 -7.50 40.48 -13.27
C GLY A 240 -7.75 39.88 -14.65
N ASP A 241 -6.82 39.08 -15.18
CA ASP A 241 -7.03 38.33 -16.43
C ASP A 241 -7.98 37.14 -16.17
N MET A 242 -8.81 36.83 -17.16
CA MET A 242 -9.78 35.71 -17.13
C MET A 242 -9.61 34.89 -18.41
N LEU A 243 -9.74 33.55 -18.27
CA LEU A 243 -9.78 32.63 -19.42
C LEU A 243 -11.20 32.10 -19.58
N ASP A 244 -11.81 32.40 -20.72
CA ASP A 244 -13.13 31.87 -21.07
C ASP A 244 -13.04 30.33 -21.28
N GLY A 245 -13.95 29.61 -20.65
CA GLY A 245 -13.99 28.14 -20.69
C GLY A 245 -13.05 27.44 -19.71
N PHE A 246 -12.38 28.19 -18.82
CA PHE A 246 -11.55 27.65 -17.75
C PHE A 246 -12.15 27.98 -16.38
N ASN A 247 -11.91 27.10 -15.41
CA ASN A 247 -12.30 27.31 -14.01
C ASN A 247 -11.10 27.81 -13.20
N LEU A 248 -11.32 28.79 -12.34
CA LEU A 248 -10.27 29.29 -11.43
C LEU A 248 -10.30 28.46 -10.12
N GLU A 249 -9.26 27.66 -9.92
CA GLU A 249 -9.07 26.85 -8.71
C GLU A 249 -7.66 27.08 -8.15
N ASN A 250 -7.56 27.44 -6.87
CA ASN A 250 -6.28 27.65 -6.17
C ASN A 250 -5.28 28.60 -6.88
N GLY A 251 -5.81 29.64 -7.56
CA GLY A 251 -4.99 30.60 -8.31
C GLY A 251 -4.54 30.12 -9.69
N TRP A 252 -5.11 29.02 -10.20
CA TRP A 252 -4.87 28.47 -11.52
C TRP A 252 -6.15 28.44 -12.35
N TRP A 253 -6.08 28.93 -13.57
CA TRP A 253 -7.11 28.73 -14.58
C TRP A 253 -6.96 27.32 -15.15
N GLN A 254 -7.94 26.45 -14.96
CA GLN A 254 -7.85 25.01 -15.26
C GLN A 254 -8.95 24.59 -16.23
N THR A 255 -8.58 23.70 -17.14
CA THR A 255 -9.52 22.98 -18.00
C THR A 255 -9.08 21.52 -18.11
N GLU A 256 -10.03 20.61 -18.26
CA GLU A 256 -9.75 19.19 -18.48
C GLU A 256 -9.12 18.96 -19.85
N VAL A 257 -8.16 18.03 -19.90
CA VAL A 257 -7.56 17.57 -21.14
C VAL A 257 -7.54 16.05 -21.17
N LEU A 258 -7.78 15.50 -22.35
CA LEU A 258 -7.79 14.03 -22.51
C LEU A 258 -6.37 13.46 -22.57
N ARG A 259 -5.42 14.25 -23.05
CA ARG A 259 -4.03 13.83 -23.24
C ARG A 259 -3.06 14.97 -22.98
N GLU A 260 -1.87 14.62 -22.54
CA GLU A 260 -0.80 15.59 -22.23
C GLU A 260 -0.36 16.39 -23.46
N ASP A 261 -0.46 15.84 -24.68
CA ASP A 261 -0.08 16.49 -25.94
C ASP A 261 -1.05 17.61 -26.37
N GLU A 262 -2.15 17.82 -25.67
CA GLU A 262 -3.06 18.95 -25.87
C GLU A 262 -2.51 20.24 -25.22
N MET A 263 -1.70 20.13 -24.19
CA MET A 263 -1.14 21.27 -23.45
C MET A 263 -0.40 22.29 -24.33
N PRO A 264 0.49 21.91 -25.27
CA PRO A 264 1.15 22.88 -26.14
C PRO A 264 0.18 23.67 -27.05
N LYS A 265 -0.92 23.03 -27.47
CA LYS A 265 -1.94 23.68 -28.30
C LYS A 265 -2.73 24.69 -27.50
N LEU A 266 -3.17 24.31 -26.29
CA LEU A 266 -3.87 25.21 -25.38
C LEU A 266 -3.01 26.37 -24.94
N LEU A 267 -1.73 26.15 -24.63
CA LEU A 267 -0.79 27.23 -24.31
C LEU A 267 -0.65 28.22 -25.46
N LYS A 268 -0.49 27.71 -26.69
CA LYS A 268 -0.42 28.56 -27.87
C LYS A 268 -1.70 29.37 -28.04
N GLN A 269 -2.88 28.75 -27.90
CA GLN A 269 -4.16 29.43 -28.01
C GLN A 269 -4.28 30.56 -26.98
N VAL A 270 -3.98 30.31 -25.70
CA VAL A 270 -4.03 31.31 -24.63
C VAL A 270 -3.13 32.51 -24.93
N ILE A 271 -1.94 32.28 -25.52
CA ILE A 271 -1.03 33.35 -25.90
C ILE A 271 -1.55 34.10 -27.15
N ASP A 272 -2.06 33.40 -28.15
CA ASP A 272 -2.61 34.00 -29.39
C ASP A 272 -3.86 34.83 -29.08
N ASP A 273 -4.64 34.49 -28.05
CA ASP A 273 -5.78 35.26 -27.54
C ASP A 273 -5.36 36.53 -26.76
N GLY A 274 -4.05 36.77 -26.61
CA GLY A 274 -3.49 38.00 -26.04
C GLY A 274 -3.18 37.95 -24.55
N HIS A 275 -3.29 36.79 -23.90
CA HIS A 275 -3.00 36.63 -22.48
C HIS A 275 -1.51 36.46 -22.20
N SER A 276 -1.05 37.08 -21.11
CA SER A 276 0.30 36.84 -20.59
C SER A 276 0.29 35.65 -19.64
N VAL A 277 1.06 34.60 -19.93
CA VAL A 277 1.13 33.38 -19.12
C VAL A 277 2.39 33.42 -18.24
N TYR A 278 2.23 33.48 -16.92
CA TYR A 278 3.35 33.38 -15.97
C TYR A 278 3.84 31.95 -15.80
N GLU A 279 2.91 31.01 -15.79
CA GLU A 279 3.21 29.58 -15.61
C GLU A 279 2.14 28.73 -16.27
N ALA A 280 2.56 27.64 -16.90
CA ALA A 280 1.67 26.67 -17.52
C ALA A 280 2.12 25.26 -17.07
N ARG A 281 1.18 24.43 -16.61
CA ARG A 281 1.48 23.07 -16.16
C ARG A 281 0.34 22.10 -16.42
N LEU A 282 0.69 20.83 -16.53
CA LEU A 282 -0.28 19.73 -16.41
C LEU A 282 -0.49 19.42 -14.93
N ILE A 283 -1.74 19.40 -14.53
CA ILE A 283 -2.18 19.01 -13.19
C ILE A 283 -2.72 17.58 -13.30
N LYS A 284 -1.95 16.63 -12.80
CA LYS A 284 -2.35 15.22 -12.78
C LYS A 284 -3.22 14.95 -11.56
N PRO A 285 -4.25 14.11 -11.67
CA PRO A 285 -5.03 13.70 -10.51
C PRO A 285 -4.15 13.00 -9.49
N THR A 286 -4.52 13.11 -8.23
CA THR A 286 -3.85 12.46 -7.11
C THR A 286 -4.67 11.26 -6.64
N LEU A 287 -3.99 10.28 -6.01
CA LEU A 287 -4.69 9.15 -5.39
C LEU A 287 -5.65 9.61 -4.28
N GLU A 288 -5.38 10.76 -3.69
CA GLU A 288 -6.23 11.39 -2.67
C GLU A 288 -7.57 11.85 -3.27
N GLU A 289 -7.55 12.52 -4.43
CA GLU A 289 -8.76 12.92 -5.16
C GLU A 289 -9.58 11.70 -5.60
N VAL A 290 -8.92 10.69 -6.15
CA VAL A 290 -9.57 9.43 -6.56
C VAL A 290 -10.21 8.74 -5.35
N TYR A 291 -9.49 8.62 -4.24
CA TYR A 291 -10.00 8.01 -3.02
C TYR A 291 -11.24 8.71 -2.49
N PHE A 292 -11.20 10.04 -2.35
CA PHE A 292 -12.35 10.81 -1.86
C PHE A 292 -13.53 10.75 -2.83
N GLY A 293 -13.30 10.74 -4.13
CA GLY A 293 -14.37 10.56 -5.11
C GLY A 293 -15.15 9.25 -4.93
N TYR A 294 -14.47 8.13 -4.62
CA TYR A 294 -15.15 6.88 -4.30
C TYR A 294 -15.90 6.91 -2.96
N VAL A 295 -15.34 7.55 -1.95
CA VAL A 295 -15.99 7.67 -0.64
C VAL A 295 -17.26 8.51 -0.73
N GLU A 296 -17.22 9.66 -1.41
CA GLU A 296 -18.39 10.53 -1.64
C GLU A 296 -19.47 9.81 -2.47
N ARG A 297 -19.07 9.09 -3.52
CA ARG A 297 -19.99 8.28 -4.33
C ARG A 297 -20.71 7.20 -3.51
N GLN A 298 -20.06 6.64 -2.50
CA GLN A 298 -20.68 5.69 -1.56
C GLN A 298 -21.70 6.40 -0.67
N GLU A 299 -21.36 7.57 -0.09
CA GLU A 299 -22.22 8.30 0.83
C GLU A 299 -23.51 8.78 0.15
N VAL A 300 -23.46 9.12 -1.11
CA VAL A 300 -24.65 9.50 -1.91
C VAL A 300 -25.59 8.29 -2.18
N ARG A 301 -25.06 7.06 -2.14
CA ARG A 301 -25.81 5.82 -2.41
C ARG A 301 -26.39 5.15 -1.15
N GLU A 302 -25.92 5.51 0.04
CA GLU A 302 -26.44 5.06 1.35
C GLU A 302 -27.49 6.01 1.92
#